data_c68848a7e9aaaee11bb739b7f6d13575
#
_entry.id   c68848a7e9aaaee11bb739b7f6d13575
#
_cell.length_a   1.000
_cell.length_b   1.000
_cell.length_c   1.000
_cell.angle_alpha   90.00
_cell.angle_beta   90.00
_cell.angle_gamma   90.00
#
_symmetry.space_group_name_H-M   'P 1'
#
loop_
_entity.id
_entity.type
_entity.pdbx_description
1 polymer ?
#
loop_
_entity_poly.entity_id
_entity_poly.type
_entity_poly.pdbx_seq_one_letter_code
_entity_poly.pdbx_strand_id
1 'polypeptide(L)'
;MDEEKNISRITIVTNGTNSVIEQIKAQLLKLIPVYKVASFPVDDKSIFRELALIKVIADKKNLEKAKEICNSYKAQYLDTTSTSFIVEFHSTRREIDSFIKELKPYGIASVARTGPLAMAKGAEITEANKGKVI
;
A
#
# COMPACT_ATOMS: atom_id res chain seq x y z
N MET A 1 4.19 -14.07 2.87
CA MET A 1 4.18 -15.54 2.65
C MET A 1 4.20 -16.24 4.00
N ASP A 2 3.40 -17.26 4.16
CA ASP A 2 3.45 -18.12 5.35
C ASP A 2 4.46 -19.24 5.08
N GLU A 3 5.65 -19.11 5.62
CA GLU A 3 6.76 -20.01 5.32
C GLU A 3 6.51 -21.44 5.84
N GLU A 4 5.84 -21.58 6.98
CA GLU A 4 5.54 -22.88 7.56
C GLU A 4 4.56 -23.70 6.73
N LYS A 5 3.69 -23.03 5.99
CA LYS A 5 2.62 -23.66 5.21
C LYS A 5 2.76 -23.49 3.72
N ASN A 6 3.81 -22.81 3.29
CA ASN A 6 4.03 -22.53 1.88
C ASN A 6 2.85 -21.81 1.21
N ILE A 7 2.25 -20.86 1.92
CA ILE A 7 1.08 -20.09 1.46
C ILE A 7 1.49 -18.65 1.19
N SER A 8 1.05 -18.11 0.08
CA SER A 8 1.25 -16.70 -0.27
C SER A 8 -0.03 -15.92 -0.02
N ARG A 9 0.13 -14.68 0.40
CA ARG A 9 -0.96 -13.74 0.63
C ARG A 9 -0.96 -12.67 -0.46
N ILE A 10 -2.13 -12.45 -1.06
CA ILE A 10 -2.32 -11.42 -2.08
C ILE A 10 -3.38 -10.45 -1.58
N THR A 11 -3.11 -9.15 -1.68
CA THR A 11 -4.06 -8.12 -1.29
C THR A 11 -4.63 -7.46 -2.53
N ILE A 12 -5.96 -7.40 -2.62
CA ILE A 12 -6.68 -6.78 -3.73
C ILE A 12 -7.52 -5.64 -3.17
N VAL A 13 -7.44 -4.47 -3.80
CA VAL A 13 -8.27 -3.32 -3.46
C VAL A 13 -9.46 -3.26 -4.40
N THR A 14 -10.65 -3.10 -3.84
CA THR A 14 -11.88 -3.00 -4.63
C THR A 14 -12.85 -2.05 -3.96
N ASN A 15 -13.77 -1.51 -4.75
CA ASN A 15 -14.88 -0.70 -4.29
C ASN A 15 -16.19 -1.34 -4.70
N GLY A 16 -17.20 -1.22 -3.86
CA GLY A 16 -18.52 -1.72 -4.19
C GLY A 16 -19.42 -1.83 -2.97
N THR A 17 -20.65 -2.19 -3.20
CA THR A 17 -21.61 -2.51 -2.14
C THR A 17 -21.19 -3.81 -1.45
N ASN A 18 -21.73 -4.06 -0.27
CA ASN A 18 -21.49 -5.32 0.44
C ASN A 18 -21.86 -6.54 -0.42
N SER A 19 -22.93 -6.44 -1.19
CA SER A 19 -23.36 -7.50 -2.11
C SER A 19 -22.29 -7.79 -3.18
N VAL A 20 -21.73 -6.76 -3.79
CA VAL A 20 -20.67 -6.90 -4.81
C VAL A 20 -19.41 -7.51 -4.20
N ILE A 21 -19.02 -7.06 -3.01
CA ILE A 21 -17.83 -7.57 -2.31
C ILE A 21 -18.01 -9.05 -1.98
N GLU A 22 -19.19 -9.46 -1.51
CA GLU A 22 -19.48 -10.87 -1.23
C GLU A 22 -19.42 -11.74 -2.50
N GLN A 23 -19.87 -11.21 -3.64
CA GLN A 23 -19.73 -11.90 -4.92
C GLN A 23 -18.28 -12.06 -5.33
N ILE A 24 -17.45 -11.03 -5.15
CA ILE A 24 -16.03 -11.10 -5.45
C ILE A 24 -15.36 -12.17 -4.59
N LYS A 25 -15.66 -12.20 -3.30
CA LYS A 25 -15.13 -13.22 -2.38
C LYS A 25 -15.52 -14.63 -2.83
N ALA A 26 -16.77 -14.83 -3.17
CA ALA A 26 -17.27 -16.12 -3.63
C ALA A 26 -16.58 -16.57 -4.92
N GLN A 27 -16.36 -15.65 -5.86
CA GLN A 27 -15.67 -15.94 -7.11
C GLN A 27 -14.20 -16.34 -6.86
N LEU A 28 -13.52 -15.61 -5.98
CA LEU A 28 -12.12 -15.90 -5.64
C LEU A 28 -11.95 -17.25 -4.97
N LEU A 29 -12.89 -17.63 -4.11
CA LEU A 29 -12.87 -18.93 -3.43
C LEU A 29 -13.03 -20.12 -4.36
N LYS A 30 -13.62 -19.91 -5.54
CA LYS A 30 -13.75 -20.96 -6.55
C LYS A 30 -12.48 -21.24 -7.32
N LEU A 31 -11.49 -20.33 -7.24
CA LEU A 31 -10.22 -20.51 -7.91
C LEU A 31 -9.35 -21.50 -7.15
N ILE A 32 -8.71 -22.39 -7.86
CA ILE A 32 -7.69 -23.26 -7.30
C ILE A 32 -6.34 -22.66 -7.71
N PRO A 33 -5.46 -22.31 -6.77
CA PRO A 33 -5.33 -22.80 -5.39
C PRO A 33 -5.71 -21.78 -4.30
N VAL A 34 -6.80 -21.05 -4.42
CA VAL A 34 -7.20 -20.12 -3.36
C VAL A 34 -7.66 -20.89 -2.15
N TYR A 35 -7.03 -20.67 -1.01
CA TYR A 35 -7.32 -21.38 0.24
C TYR A 35 -8.29 -20.61 1.13
N LYS A 36 -8.13 -19.30 1.24
CA LYS A 36 -8.94 -18.45 2.10
C LYS A 36 -9.04 -17.04 1.54
N VAL A 37 -10.20 -16.41 1.69
CA VAL A 37 -10.43 -15.01 1.36
C VAL A 37 -10.95 -14.29 2.61
N ALA A 38 -10.35 -13.14 2.92
CA ALA A 38 -10.78 -12.26 4.00
C ALA A 38 -10.98 -10.86 3.44
N SER A 39 -12.00 -10.16 3.91
CA SER A 39 -12.22 -8.76 3.55
C SER A 39 -11.88 -7.84 4.72
N PHE A 40 -11.32 -6.67 4.39
CA PHE A 40 -10.94 -5.66 5.36
C PHE A 40 -11.64 -4.35 5.01
N PRO A 41 -12.78 -4.03 5.65
CA PRO A 41 -13.37 -2.71 5.51
C PRO A 41 -12.40 -1.64 6.02
N VAL A 42 -12.43 -0.47 5.41
CA VAL A 42 -11.60 0.65 5.87
C VAL A 42 -12.23 1.23 7.13
N ASP A 43 -11.81 0.70 8.27
CA ASP A 43 -12.29 1.09 9.60
C ASP A 43 -11.12 1.04 10.60
N ASP A 44 -11.41 1.20 11.89
CA ASP A 44 -10.40 1.21 12.95
C ASP A 44 -10.08 -0.19 13.50
N LYS A 45 -10.69 -1.24 12.98
CA LYS A 45 -10.46 -2.63 13.42
C LYS A 45 -9.27 -3.29 12.74
N SER A 46 -8.77 -2.71 11.68
CA SER A 46 -7.65 -3.24 10.92
C SER A 46 -6.59 -2.18 10.68
N ILE A 47 -5.36 -2.64 10.51
CA ILE A 47 -4.24 -1.77 10.15
C ILE A 47 -4.00 -1.92 8.67
N PHE A 48 -3.85 -0.77 7.99
CA PHE A 48 -3.52 -0.70 6.57
C PHE A 48 -2.21 0.05 6.40
N ARG A 49 -1.29 -0.51 5.63
CA ARG A 49 -0.02 0.13 5.30
C ARG A 49 0.36 -0.15 3.86
N GLU A 50 1.03 0.81 3.27
CA GLU A 50 1.52 0.72 1.90
C GLU A 50 2.89 1.38 1.84
N LEU A 51 3.77 0.85 1.00
CA LEU A 51 5.09 1.41 0.74
C LEU A 51 5.11 2.03 -0.66
N ALA A 52 5.69 3.20 -0.78
CA ALA A 52 5.92 3.85 -2.06
C ALA A 52 7.38 4.23 -2.22
N LEU A 53 7.91 4.03 -3.43
CA LEU A 53 9.19 4.56 -3.87
C LEU A 53 8.91 5.63 -4.90
N ILE A 54 9.45 6.83 -4.71
CA ILE A 54 9.18 7.96 -5.57
C ILE A 54 10.50 8.55 -6.04
N LYS A 55 10.66 8.65 -7.35
CA LYS A 55 11.80 9.33 -7.97
C LYS A 55 11.36 10.71 -8.44
N VAL A 56 12.12 11.71 -8.04
CA VAL A 56 11.94 13.09 -8.49
C VAL A 56 13.17 13.50 -9.30
N ILE A 57 12.94 14.02 -10.49
CA ILE A 57 13.97 14.62 -11.34
C ILE A 57 13.50 16.05 -11.68
N ALA A 58 14.28 17.03 -11.30
CA ALA A 58 13.85 18.42 -11.44
C ALA A 58 15.05 19.37 -11.47
N ASP A 59 14.79 20.62 -11.85
CA ASP A 59 15.78 21.69 -11.70
C ASP A 59 16.00 21.99 -10.21
N LYS A 60 17.04 22.75 -9.93
CA LYS A 60 17.44 23.04 -8.55
C LYS A 60 16.30 23.64 -7.70
N LYS A 61 15.54 24.56 -8.26
CA LYS A 61 14.45 25.23 -7.54
C LYS A 61 13.33 24.26 -7.17
N ASN A 62 12.87 23.47 -8.14
CA ASN A 62 11.81 22.49 -7.91
C ASN A 62 12.29 21.33 -7.04
N LEU A 63 13.56 20.96 -7.18
CA LEU A 63 14.15 19.90 -6.35
C LEU A 63 14.17 20.30 -4.87
N GLU A 64 14.51 21.54 -4.57
CA GLU A 64 14.49 22.05 -3.19
C GLU A 64 13.08 22.06 -2.61
N LYS A 65 12.08 22.48 -3.38
CA LYS A 65 10.69 22.45 -2.95
C LYS A 65 10.18 21.03 -2.73
N ALA A 66 10.54 20.12 -3.61
CA ALA A 66 10.19 18.71 -3.44
C ALA A 66 10.81 18.13 -2.17
N LYS A 67 12.05 18.49 -1.87
CA LYS A 67 12.73 18.07 -0.63
C LYS A 67 12.04 18.61 0.62
N GLU A 68 11.56 19.84 0.59
CA GLU A 68 10.79 20.40 1.71
C GLU A 68 9.52 19.57 1.99
N ILE A 69 8.81 19.18 0.94
CA ILE A 69 7.63 18.33 1.06
C ILE A 69 8.01 16.96 1.64
N CYS A 70 9.05 16.33 1.11
CA CYS A 70 9.53 15.05 1.60
C CYS A 70 9.91 15.11 3.08
N ASN A 71 10.56 16.18 3.50
CA ASN A 71 10.94 16.36 4.90
C ASN A 71 9.73 16.55 5.81
N SER A 72 8.69 17.23 5.33
CA SER A 72 7.46 17.41 6.10
C SER A 72 6.70 16.09 6.32
N TYR A 73 6.78 15.17 5.38
CA TYR A 73 6.22 13.83 5.50
C TYR A 73 7.18 12.83 6.16
N LYS A 74 8.40 13.25 6.46
CA LYS A 74 9.44 12.39 7.03
C LYS A 74 9.78 11.19 6.15
N ALA A 75 9.76 11.39 4.84
CA ALA A 75 10.16 10.36 3.90
C ALA A 75 11.67 10.11 3.97
N GLN A 76 12.08 8.88 3.75
CA GLN A 76 13.47 8.48 3.82
C GLN A 76 14.13 8.58 2.45
N TYR A 77 15.26 9.26 2.37
CA TYR A 77 16.04 9.34 1.14
C TYR A 77 16.88 8.09 0.96
N LEU A 78 16.73 7.45 -0.20
CA LEU A 78 17.49 6.24 -0.55
C LEU A 78 18.62 6.54 -1.53
N ASP A 79 18.44 7.57 -2.37
CA ASP A 79 19.42 7.99 -3.36
C ASP A 79 19.27 9.48 -3.59
N THR A 80 20.38 10.18 -3.78
CA THR A 80 20.39 11.62 -4.03
C THR A 80 21.51 11.98 -4.99
N THR A 81 21.15 12.70 -6.04
CA THR A 81 22.12 13.27 -6.98
C THR A 81 21.90 14.79 -7.06
N SER A 82 22.67 15.48 -7.89
CA SER A 82 22.50 16.92 -8.09
C SER A 82 21.17 17.30 -8.77
N THR A 83 20.53 16.36 -9.48
CA THR A 83 19.34 16.63 -10.27
C THR A 83 18.16 15.73 -9.92
N SER A 84 18.35 14.80 -8.98
CA SER A 84 17.30 13.81 -8.66
C SER A 84 17.44 13.29 -7.25
N PHE A 85 16.35 12.67 -6.76
CA PHE A 85 16.41 11.85 -5.57
C PHE A 85 15.34 10.75 -5.62
N ILE A 86 15.55 9.72 -4.81
CA ILE A 86 14.57 8.67 -4.59
C ILE A 86 14.25 8.65 -3.11
N VAL A 87 12.97 8.69 -2.78
CA VAL A 87 12.50 8.59 -1.39
C VAL A 87 11.61 7.38 -1.22
N GLU A 88 11.64 6.85 -0.01
CA GLU A 88 10.75 5.80 0.47
C GLU A 88 9.78 6.41 1.46
N PHE A 89 8.49 6.13 1.28
CA PHE A 89 7.46 6.55 2.22
C PHE A 89 6.48 5.41 2.44
N HIS A 90 6.25 5.09 3.69
CA HIS A 90 5.26 4.09 4.06
C HIS A 90 4.24 4.71 5.00
N SER A 91 2.99 4.51 4.68
CA SER A 91 1.86 5.06 5.45
C SER A 91 0.56 4.43 4.97
N THR A 92 -0.55 5.05 5.31
CA THR A 92 -1.84 4.67 4.75
C THR A 92 -1.91 5.10 3.28
N ARG A 93 -2.78 4.45 2.53
CA ARG A 93 -3.00 4.78 1.13
C ARG A 93 -3.37 6.26 0.94
N ARG A 94 -4.20 6.77 1.85
CA ARG A 94 -4.65 8.16 1.81
C ARG A 94 -3.48 9.14 1.95
N GLU A 95 -2.57 8.88 2.88
CA GLU A 95 -1.40 9.74 3.08
C GLU A 95 -0.42 9.65 1.93
N ILE A 96 -0.22 8.45 1.37
CA ILE A 96 0.62 8.28 0.20
C ILE A 96 0.04 9.03 -1.00
N ASP A 97 -1.27 8.96 -1.22
CA ASP A 97 -1.94 9.71 -2.28
C ASP A 97 -1.75 11.22 -2.10
N SER A 98 -1.88 11.72 -0.88
CA SER A 98 -1.66 13.13 -0.57
C SER A 98 -0.22 13.56 -0.83
N PHE A 99 0.74 12.73 -0.43
CA PHE A 99 2.16 12.98 -0.65
C PHE A 99 2.49 13.07 -2.14
N ILE A 100 2.02 12.10 -2.91
CA ILE A 100 2.22 12.09 -4.37
C ILE A 100 1.58 13.33 -5.01
N LYS A 101 0.39 13.69 -4.58
CA LYS A 101 -0.32 14.85 -5.11
C LYS A 101 0.46 16.15 -4.87
N GLU A 102 1.05 16.30 -3.69
CA GLU A 102 1.86 17.48 -3.36
C GLU A 102 3.18 17.51 -4.14
N LEU A 103 3.78 16.36 -4.41
CA LEU A 103 5.03 16.27 -5.17
C LEU A 103 4.84 16.44 -6.67
N LYS A 104 3.65 16.16 -7.17
CA LYS A 104 3.38 16.12 -8.61
C LYS A 104 3.80 17.37 -9.37
N PRO A 105 3.60 18.61 -8.88
CA PRO A 105 4.04 19.82 -9.58
C PRO A 105 5.56 19.98 -9.66
N TYR A 106 6.34 19.23 -8.92
CA TYR A 106 7.77 19.45 -8.74
C TYR A 106 8.67 18.41 -9.40
N GLY A 107 8.11 17.58 -10.27
CA GLY A 107 8.92 16.74 -11.14
C GLY A 107 8.98 15.27 -10.76
N ILE A 108 7.86 14.66 -10.41
CA ILE A 108 7.80 13.21 -10.26
C ILE A 108 8.14 12.53 -11.59
N ALA A 109 9.17 11.70 -11.58
CA ALA A 109 9.60 10.94 -12.74
C ALA A 109 9.07 9.50 -12.71
N SER A 110 8.97 8.91 -11.52
CA SER A 110 8.50 7.53 -11.38
C SER A 110 7.93 7.30 -10.00
N VAL A 111 6.90 6.48 -9.92
CA VAL A 111 6.30 6.05 -8.66
C VAL A 111 6.11 4.53 -8.72
N ALA A 112 6.60 3.83 -7.72
CA ALA A 112 6.34 2.41 -7.53
C ALA A 112 5.64 2.21 -6.18
N ARG A 113 4.55 1.49 -6.17
CA ARG A 113 3.75 1.24 -4.95
C ARG A 113 3.54 -0.25 -4.76
N THR A 114 3.59 -0.69 -3.52
CA THR A 114 3.30 -2.09 -3.19
C THR A 114 1.82 -2.44 -3.26
N GLY A 115 0.95 -1.43 -3.16
CA GLY A 115 -0.44 -1.68 -2.83
C GLY A 115 -0.61 -1.89 -1.31
N PRO A 116 -1.83 -1.75 -0.79
CA PRO A 116 -2.07 -1.82 0.64
C PRO A 116 -1.93 -3.25 1.19
N LEU A 117 -1.31 -3.33 2.35
CA LEU A 117 -1.32 -4.52 3.19
C LEU A 117 -2.30 -4.26 4.32
N ALA A 118 -3.09 -5.26 4.68
CA ALA A 118 -4.07 -5.15 5.75
C ALA A 118 -3.88 -6.27 6.77
N MET A 119 -4.10 -5.94 8.03
CA MET A 119 -4.02 -6.89 9.12
C MET A 119 -4.98 -6.50 10.23
N ALA A 120 -5.74 -7.46 10.75
CA ALA A 120 -6.66 -7.23 11.85
C ALA A 120 -5.91 -6.88 13.13
N LYS A 121 -6.45 -5.94 13.89
CA LYS A 121 -5.90 -5.59 15.21
C LYS A 121 -6.24 -6.64 16.25
N GLY A 122 -5.49 -6.63 17.34
CA GLY A 122 -5.72 -7.52 18.48
C GLY A 122 -5.30 -8.96 18.18
N ALA A 123 -6.03 -9.90 18.75
CA ALA A 123 -5.71 -11.32 18.65
C ALA A 123 -6.41 -12.02 17.48
N GLU A 124 -7.14 -11.30 16.65
CA GLU A 124 -7.81 -11.88 15.49
C GLU A 124 -6.80 -12.27 14.40
N ILE A 125 -6.94 -13.47 13.87
CA ILE A 125 -6.02 -14.02 12.87
C ILE A 125 -6.77 -14.28 11.57
N THR A 126 -6.22 -13.80 10.47
CA THR A 126 -6.78 -13.95 9.13
C THR A 126 -6.04 -14.96 8.27
N GLU A 127 -5.02 -15.61 8.81
CA GLU A 127 -4.27 -16.64 8.10
C GLU A 127 -5.10 -17.91 7.89
N ALA A 128 -4.77 -18.63 6.85
CA ALA A 128 -5.62 -19.65 6.27
C ALA A 128 -6.06 -20.79 7.19
N ASN A 129 -5.28 -21.15 8.20
CA ASN A 129 -5.57 -22.34 9.02
C ASN A 129 -6.19 -22.03 10.37
N LYS A 130 -6.35 -20.79 10.74
CA LYS A 130 -6.79 -20.40 12.08
C LYS A 130 -8.20 -19.88 12.14
N GLY A 131 -8.61 -19.20 11.14
CA GLY A 131 -9.92 -18.62 11.11
C GLY A 131 -10.81 -19.28 10.09
N LYS A 132 -12.03 -18.88 10.12
CA LYS A 132 -12.97 -19.22 9.07
C LYS A 132 -12.73 -18.31 7.88
N VAL A 133 -13.08 -18.80 6.70
CA VAL A 133 -13.18 -17.94 5.52
C VAL A 133 -14.29 -16.92 5.78
N ILE A 134 -13.99 -15.72 5.45
CA ILE A 134 -14.88 -14.60 5.73
C ILE A 134 -15.82 -14.34 4.57
#